data_6bcb4432a25e50b5b272a256cc65d388
#
_entry.id   6bcb4432a25e50b5b272a256cc65d388
#
_cell.length_a   1.000
_cell.length_b   1.000
_cell.length_c   1.000
_cell.angle_alpha   90.00
_cell.angle_beta   90.00
_cell.angle_gamma   90.00
#
_symmetry.space_group_name_H-M   'P 1'
#
loop_
_entity.id
_entity.type
_entity.pdbx_description
1 polymer ?
#
loop_
_entity_poly.entity_id
_entity_poly.type
_entity_poly.pdbx_seq_one_letter_code
_entity_poly.pdbx_strand_id
1 'polypeptide(L)'
;MATSSAPPVFELDGTLQRPDLPLDTGVLHVTVLMCSYNGNGERFLTEQLNSFERQTHHNWTLVVSDDDSQDGTLKLVQAYSRSWGADRLKVVLGPQRDFVTNFPSLTVRTDIQADFYGWSDQDDIWCENNLHTALAWLRTIPKHIPALYCGRTKLIYESGITVGYSPRFCPLPYSSNALVQNIGGDNTMLFNQAARDLLQEAGDNLIAPSHDWWVYQLISGAGGAIHYDPQPRVPYRQHDGNLVGSNSNWSARFQRLRTVFKGRFYHWRLNDIMTTRPTLSAKDLSVPLFLDAERFS
;
A
#
# COMPACT_ATOMS: atom_id res chain seq x y z
N MET A 1 -1.46 51.16 9.51
CA MET A 1 -0.77 50.40 10.57
C MET A 1 -1.19 48.95 10.42
N ALA A 2 -0.35 48.15 9.82
CA ALA A 2 -0.59 46.72 9.62
C ALA A 2 0.08 45.96 10.77
N THR A 3 -0.71 45.24 11.55
CA THR A 3 -0.21 44.35 12.60
C THR A 3 0.18 43.02 12.00
N SER A 4 1.49 42.76 11.93
CA SER A 4 2.08 41.47 11.61
C SER A 4 1.80 40.52 12.77
N SER A 5 1.03 39.45 12.52
CA SER A 5 0.93 38.31 13.42
C SER A 5 1.97 37.26 13.04
N ALA A 6 2.90 36.99 13.96
CA ALA A 6 3.87 35.92 13.85
C ALA A 6 3.19 34.54 13.84
N PRO A 7 3.77 33.53 13.16
CA PRO A 7 3.22 32.18 13.18
C PRO A 7 3.39 31.55 14.58
N PRO A 8 2.49 30.61 14.97
CA PRO A 8 2.55 29.97 16.28
C PRO A 8 3.80 29.10 16.43
N VAL A 9 4.50 29.32 17.53
CA VAL A 9 5.62 28.49 17.99
C VAL A 9 5.03 27.20 18.56
N PHE A 10 5.39 26.03 18.02
CA PHE A 10 5.04 24.75 18.60
C PHE A 10 5.98 24.44 19.77
N GLU A 11 5.46 24.49 20.99
CA GLU A 11 6.13 23.93 22.15
C GLU A 11 6.06 22.40 22.10
N LEU A 12 7.24 21.75 22.24
CA LEU A 12 7.40 20.32 22.34
C LEU A 12 7.08 19.86 23.78
N ASP A 13 5.83 19.77 24.14
CA ASP A 13 5.41 19.06 25.34
C ASP A 13 4.55 17.84 24.95
N GLY A 14 5.01 16.67 25.39
CA GLY A 14 4.67 15.35 24.87
C GLY A 14 3.30 14.78 25.25
N THR A 15 2.25 15.60 25.23
CA THR A 15 0.86 15.14 25.37
C THR A 15 0.00 15.69 24.25
N LEU A 16 -0.04 14.95 23.12
CA LEU A 16 -1.07 15.13 22.11
C LEU A 16 -2.44 14.81 22.73
N GLN A 17 -3.12 15.83 23.26
CA GLN A 17 -4.55 15.76 23.47
C GLN A 17 -5.21 15.58 22.10
N ARG A 18 -5.77 14.39 21.87
CA ARG A 18 -6.61 14.12 20.70
C ARG A 18 -7.84 15.01 20.78
N PRO A 19 -8.15 15.83 19.76
CA PRO A 19 -9.46 16.45 19.71
C PRO A 19 -10.50 15.32 19.70
N ASP A 20 -11.48 15.39 20.60
CA ASP A 20 -12.68 14.56 20.58
C ASP A 20 -13.49 14.90 19.33
N LEU A 21 -13.14 14.28 18.20
CA LEU A 21 -13.97 14.30 17.02
C LEU A 21 -15.23 13.48 17.34
N PRO A 22 -16.44 13.99 17.02
CA PRO A 22 -17.65 13.23 17.21
C PRO A 22 -17.51 11.90 16.49
N LEU A 23 -17.74 10.80 17.22
CA LEU A 23 -17.84 9.47 16.66
C LEU A 23 -19.01 9.49 15.67
N ASP A 24 -18.71 9.64 14.39
CA ASP A 24 -19.63 9.29 13.33
C ASP A 24 -19.90 7.79 13.50
N THR A 25 -21.10 7.46 14.00
CA THR A 25 -21.50 6.09 14.32
C THR A 25 -21.83 5.26 13.08
N GLY A 26 -21.61 5.78 11.89
CA GLY A 26 -21.51 5.01 10.64
C GLY A 26 -20.27 4.11 10.71
N VAL A 27 -20.48 2.81 10.80
CA VAL A 27 -19.37 1.83 10.81
C VAL A 27 -18.68 1.89 9.45
N LEU A 28 -17.51 2.56 9.39
CA LEU A 28 -16.73 2.74 8.17
C LEU A 28 -16.51 1.38 7.47
N HIS A 29 -16.77 1.33 6.18
CA HIS A 29 -16.61 0.12 5.38
C HIS A 29 -15.23 0.09 4.72
N VAL A 30 -14.53 -1.05 4.83
CA VAL A 30 -13.26 -1.31 4.17
C VAL A 30 -13.43 -2.41 3.14
N THR A 31 -13.01 -2.17 1.91
CA THR A 31 -12.83 -3.27 0.95
C THR A 31 -11.36 -3.67 0.89
N VAL A 32 -11.08 -4.92 1.27
CA VAL A 32 -9.76 -5.53 1.07
C VAL A 32 -9.69 -6.05 -0.37
N LEU A 33 -8.66 -5.64 -1.08
CA LEU A 33 -8.37 -6.00 -2.47
C LEU A 33 -7.20 -6.99 -2.44
N MET A 34 -7.46 -8.27 -2.66
CA MET A 34 -6.45 -9.32 -2.62
C MET A 34 -6.19 -9.85 -4.02
N CYS A 35 -4.93 -9.95 -4.38
CA CYS A 35 -4.51 -10.62 -5.61
C CYS A 35 -4.07 -12.05 -5.30
N SER A 36 -4.48 -13.02 -6.14
CA SER A 36 -4.10 -14.42 -6.01
C SER A 36 -3.60 -14.99 -7.32
N TYR A 37 -2.56 -15.82 -7.21
CA TYR A 37 -2.03 -16.64 -8.29
C TYR A 37 -1.25 -17.81 -7.72
N ASN A 38 -1.69 -19.06 -8.01
CA ASN A 38 -1.02 -20.29 -7.58
C ASN A 38 -0.51 -20.22 -6.14
N GLY A 39 -1.41 -20.02 -5.17
CA GLY A 39 -1.10 -19.71 -3.76
C GLY A 39 -0.32 -20.78 -2.99
N ASN A 40 0.31 -21.70 -3.70
CA ASN A 40 1.29 -22.72 -3.26
C ASN A 40 1.02 -23.35 -1.90
N GLY A 41 -0.20 -23.73 -1.72
CA GLY A 41 -0.61 -24.43 -0.51
C GLY A 41 -1.79 -23.73 0.13
N GLU A 42 -2.84 -24.46 0.21
CA GLU A 42 -4.08 -24.12 0.90
C GLU A 42 -3.82 -23.55 2.30
N ARG A 43 -2.66 -23.85 2.90
CA ARG A 43 -2.29 -23.41 4.24
C ARG A 43 -2.07 -21.89 4.34
N PHE A 44 -1.25 -21.29 3.49
CA PHE A 44 -0.90 -19.86 3.65
C PHE A 44 -2.09 -18.98 3.31
N LEU A 45 -2.80 -19.30 2.23
CA LEU A 45 -4.04 -18.63 1.87
C LEU A 45 -5.11 -18.80 2.96
N THR A 46 -5.22 -19.99 3.57
CA THR A 46 -6.11 -20.21 4.72
C THR A 46 -5.73 -19.34 5.91
N GLU A 47 -4.44 -19.25 6.26
CA GLU A 47 -3.96 -18.41 7.36
C GLU A 47 -4.26 -16.93 7.10
N GLN A 48 -4.09 -16.46 5.85
CA GLN A 48 -4.43 -15.10 5.43
C GLN A 48 -5.93 -14.83 5.52
N LEU A 49 -6.78 -15.67 4.95
CA LEU A 49 -8.24 -15.52 5.02
C LEU A 49 -8.74 -15.51 6.47
N ASN A 50 -8.26 -16.44 7.30
CA ASN A 50 -8.59 -16.48 8.72
C ASN A 50 -8.10 -15.22 9.48
N SER A 51 -7.05 -14.55 9.00
CA SER A 51 -6.57 -13.31 9.60
C SER A 51 -7.54 -12.15 9.40
N PHE A 52 -8.31 -12.14 8.32
CA PHE A 52 -9.38 -11.18 8.10
C PHE A 52 -10.56 -11.41 9.05
N GLU A 53 -10.95 -12.66 9.31
CA GLU A 53 -12.03 -12.96 10.29
C GLU A 53 -11.69 -12.47 11.69
N ARG A 54 -10.40 -12.49 12.06
CA ARG A 54 -9.91 -12.03 13.37
C ARG A 54 -9.76 -10.52 13.50
N GLN A 55 -10.02 -9.73 12.45
CA GLN A 55 -9.92 -8.28 12.54
C GLN A 55 -10.90 -7.72 13.56
N THR A 56 -10.42 -6.82 14.44
CA THR A 56 -11.26 -6.12 15.43
C THR A 56 -12.20 -5.10 14.79
N HIS A 57 -11.91 -4.67 13.56
CA HIS A 57 -12.84 -3.93 12.72
C HIS A 57 -13.60 -4.90 11.84
N HIS A 58 -14.92 -5.06 12.08
CA HIS A 58 -15.71 -6.13 11.45
C HIS A 58 -16.42 -5.72 10.15
N ASN A 59 -16.54 -4.40 9.85
CA ASN A 59 -17.20 -3.92 8.63
C ASN A 59 -16.23 -3.87 7.45
N TRP A 60 -15.85 -5.02 6.95
CA TRP A 60 -15.02 -5.17 5.77
C TRP A 60 -15.61 -6.18 4.78
N THR A 61 -15.24 -6.04 3.52
CA THR A 61 -15.46 -7.02 2.46
C THR A 61 -14.13 -7.38 1.81
N LEU A 62 -14.06 -8.55 1.20
CA LEU A 62 -12.90 -9.03 0.46
C LEU A 62 -13.25 -9.22 -1.01
N VAL A 63 -12.47 -8.62 -1.90
CA VAL A 63 -12.52 -8.90 -3.33
C VAL A 63 -11.21 -9.55 -3.73
N VAL A 64 -11.28 -10.78 -4.21
CA VAL A 64 -10.14 -11.56 -4.68
C VAL A 64 -10.08 -11.52 -6.19
N SER A 65 -8.98 -11.00 -6.73
CA SER A 65 -8.65 -11.07 -8.15
C SER A 65 -7.72 -12.25 -8.38
N ASP A 66 -8.26 -13.33 -8.95
CA ASP A 66 -7.48 -14.53 -9.26
C ASP A 66 -6.93 -14.45 -10.69
N ASP A 67 -5.61 -14.57 -10.82
CA ASP A 67 -4.90 -14.38 -12.09
C ASP A 67 -4.72 -15.70 -12.84
N ASP A 68 -5.80 -16.49 -12.90
CA ASP A 68 -5.89 -17.80 -13.56
C ASP A 68 -5.08 -18.91 -12.85
N SER A 69 -5.27 -19.04 -11.53
CA SER A 69 -4.64 -20.10 -10.74
C SER A 69 -4.99 -21.49 -11.26
N GLN A 70 -3.97 -22.34 -11.44
CA GLN A 70 -4.08 -23.71 -11.93
C GLN A 70 -4.00 -24.76 -10.80
N ASP A 71 -3.84 -24.32 -9.56
CA ASP A 71 -3.81 -25.14 -8.35
C ASP A 71 -5.14 -25.12 -7.57
N GLY A 72 -5.13 -25.41 -6.27
CA GLY A 72 -6.30 -25.39 -5.39
C GLY A 72 -6.78 -24.00 -4.96
N THR A 73 -6.06 -22.91 -5.31
CA THR A 73 -6.32 -21.53 -4.85
C THR A 73 -7.75 -21.08 -5.06
N LEU A 74 -8.22 -21.10 -6.31
CA LEU A 74 -9.57 -20.66 -6.65
C LEU A 74 -10.65 -21.49 -5.94
N LYS A 75 -10.46 -22.81 -5.84
CA LYS A 75 -11.39 -23.72 -5.14
C LYS A 75 -11.49 -23.36 -3.67
N LEU A 76 -10.38 -23.04 -3.01
CA LEU A 76 -10.34 -22.65 -1.61
C LEU A 76 -11.05 -21.30 -1.40
N VAL A 77 -10.73 -20.28 -2.20
CA VAL A 77 -11.38 -18.96 -2.11
C VAL A 77 -12.89 -19.07 -2.33
N GLN A 78 -13.33 -19.89 -3.28
CA GLN A 78 -14.76 -20.16 -3.50
C GLN A 78 -15.42 -20.87 -2.31
N ALA A 79 -14.69 -21.75 -1.60
CA ALA A 79 -15.20 -22.37 -0.38
C ALA A 79 -15.45 -21.32 0.73
N TYR A 80 -14.51 -20.39 0.93
CA TYR A 80 -14.69 -19.26 1.84
C TYR A 80 -15.83 -18.33 1.40
N SER A 81 -15.95 -18.03 0.09
CA SER A 81 -17.05 -17.21 -0.44
C SER A 81 -18.42 -17.84 -0.14
N ARG A 82 -18.56 -19.17 -0.24
CA ARG A 82 -19.80 -19.88 0.14
C ARG A 82 -20.05 -19.82 1.65
N SER A 83 -19.00 -19.88 2.48
CA SER A 83 -19.11 -19.84 3.93
C SER A 83 -19.43 -18.45 4.46
N TRP A 84 -18.75 -17.42 3.95
CA TRP A 84 -18.91 -16.02 4.41
C TRP A 84 -20.09 -15.30 3.75
N GLY A 85 -20.55 -15.78 2.59
CA GLY A 85 -21.52 -15.13 1.74
C GLY A 85 -20.88 -14.27 0.64
N ALA A 86 -21.55 -14.21 -0.52
CA ALA A 86 -21.06 -13.47 -1.70
C ALA A 86 -20.96 -11.96 -1.47
N ASP A 87 -21.71 -11.42 -0.53
CA ASP A 87 -21.62 -10.00 -0.13
C ASP A 87 -20.34 -9.73 0.69
N ARG A 88 -19.79 -10.75 1.34
CA ARG A 88 -18.59 -10.64 2.17
C ARG A 88 -17.32 -10.95 1.40
N LEU A 89 -17.33 -11.94 0.51
CA LEU A 89 -16.20 -12.33 -0.32
C LEU A 89 -16.65 -12.52 -1.77
N LYS A 90 -16.14 -11.68 -2.65
CA LYS A 90 -16.33 -11.72 -4.09
C LYS A 90 -15.05 -12.18 -4.79
N VAL A 91 -15.18 -13.04 -5.79
CA VAL A 91 -14.07 -13.46 -6.65
C VAL A 91 -14.26 -12.87 -8.04
N VAL A 92 -13.20 -12.32 -8.59
CA VAL A 92 -13.16 -11.79 -9.96
C VAL A 92 -11.96 -12.38 -10.71
N LEU A 93 -12.04 -12.41 -12.02
CA LEU A 93 -10.92 -12.81 -12.86
C LEU A 93 -9.91 -11.66 -12.92
N GLY A 94 -8.63 -11.98 -12.71
CA GLY A 94 -7.51 -11.07 -12.85
C GLY A 94 -7.14 -10.78 -14.31
N PRO A 95 -6.18 -9.89 -14.56
CA PRO A 95 -5.78 -9.48 -15.91
C PRO A 95 -4.97 -10.54 -16.65
N GLN A 96 -4.55 -11.62 -15.98
CA GLN A 96 -3.73 -12.70 -16.53
C GLN A 96 -2.41 -12.19 -17.14
N ARG A 97 -1.75 -11.29 -16.46
CA ARG A 97 -0.50 -10.67 -16.91
C ARG A 97 0.62 -10.87 -15.88
N ASP A 98 0.58 -10.09 -14.80
CA ASP A 98 1.56 -10.13 -13.71
C ASP A 98 0.98 -9.48 -12.45
N PHE A 99 1.69 -9.65 -11.32
CA PHE A 99 1.27 -9.07 -10.04
C PHE A 99 1.28 -7.54 -10.05
N VAL A 100 2.15 -6.89 -10.85
CA VAL A 100 2.24 -5.42 -10.93
C VAL A 100 0.98 -4.82 -11.53
N THR A 101 0.33 -5.53 -12.46
CA THR A 101 -0.91 -5.08 -13.11
C THR A 101 -2.16 -5.56 -12.39
N ASN A 102 -2.10 -6.62 -11.59
CA ASN A 102 -3.28 -7.20 -10.95
C ASN A 102 -3.86 -6.26 -9.87
N PHE A 103 -3.06 -5.71 -8.96
CA PHE A 103 -3.53 -4.75 -7.96
C PHE A 103 -4.13 -3.47 -8.55
N PRO A 104 -3.49 -2.78 -9.52
CA PRO A 104 -4.11 -1.64 -10.20
C PRO A 104 -5.41 -2.01 -10.89
N SER A 105 -5.49 -3.14 -11.62
CA SER A 105 -6.70 -3.58 -12.32
C SER A 105 -7.89 -3.75 -11.37
N LEU A 106 -7.62 -4.30 -10.17
CA LEU A 106 -8.62 -4.47 -9.13
C LEU A 106 -9.03 -3.11 -8.52
N THR A 107 -8.07 -2.20 -8.35
CA THR A 107 -8.29 -0.88 -7.75
C THR A 107 -9.15 0.03 -8.62
N VAL A 108 -9.03 -0.03 -9.96
CA VAL A 108 -9.79 0.82 -10.88
C VAL A 108 -11.23 0.35 -11.12
N ARG A 109 -11.62 -0.83 -10.64
CA ARG A 109 -12.97 -1.37 -10.84
C ARG A 109 -14.05 -0.48 -10.25
N THR A 110 -15.01 -0.07 -11.04
CA THR A 110 -16.10 0.83 -10.62
C THR A 110 -17.23 0.13 -9.85
N ASP A 111 -17.29 -1.21 -9.92
CA ASP A 111 -18.27 -2.03 -9.18
C ASP A 111 -17.89 -2.32 -7.73
N ILE A 112 -16.73 -1.83 -7.27
CA ILE A 112 -16.27 -1.92 -5.88
C ILE A 112 -16.45 -0.55 -5.24
N GLN A 113 -17.17 -0.50 -4.11
CA GLN A 113 -17.43 0.74 -3.37
C GLN A 113 -17.19 0.51 -1.87
N ALA A 114 -16.44 1.42 -1.24
CA ALA A 114 -16.17 1.44 0.21
C ALA A 114 -15.76 2.84 0.65
N ASP A 115 -15.62 3.05 1.97
CA ASP A 115 -15.03 4.28 2.52
C ASP A 115 -13.49 4.25 2.42
N PHE A 116 -12.91 3.04 2.56
CA PHE A 116 -11.47 2.79 2.51
C PHE A 116 -11.16 1.48 1.78
N TYR A 117 -9.95 1.39 1.28
CA TYR A 117 -9.46 0.23 0.52
C TYR A 117 -8.11 -0.20 1.08
N GLY A 118 -7.85 -1.51 1.10
CA GLY A 118 -6.56 -2.07 1.51
C GLY A 118 -6.09 -3.12 0.54
N TRP A 119 -4.81 -3.15 0.22
CA TRP A 119 -4.21 -4.21 -0.57
C TRP A 119 -3.71 -5.35 0.31
N SER A 120 -3.78 -6.55 -0.18
CA SER A 120 -3.32 -7.75 0.51
C SER A 120 -2.76 -8.78 -0.46
N ASP A 121 -1.60 -9.33 -0.10
CA ASP A 121 -1.09 -10.56 -0.69
C ASP A 121 -1.88 -11.78 -0.19
N GLN A 122 -1.69 -12.93 -0.82
CA GLN A 122 -2.45 -14.15 -0.54
C GLN A 122 -1.85 -15.04 0.58
N ASP A 123 -0.65 -14.72 1.06
CA ASP A 123 0.21 -15.62 1.87
C ASP A 123 0.74 -14.98 3.14
N ASP A 124 0.31 -13.76 3.44
CA ASP A 124 0.65 -13.04 4.67
C ASP A 124 -0.33 -13.33 5.81
N ILE A 125 -0.13 -12.65 6.93
CA ILE A 125 -1.06 -12.69 8.06
C ILE A 125 -1.29 -11.26 8.55
N TRP A 126 -2.52 -10.82 8.70
CA TRP A 126 -2.80 -9.53 9.31
C TRP A 126 -2.99 -9.66 10.82
N CYS A 127 -2.32 -8.82 11.61
CA CYS A 127 -2.61 -8.69 13.03
C CYS A 127 -4.04 -8.23 13.24
N GLU A 128 -4.69 -8.69 14.30
CA GLU A 128 -6.12 -8.48 14.57
C GLU A 128 -6.55 -7.00 14.56
N ASN A 129 -5.65 -6.09 14.91
CA ASN A 129 -5.91 -4.65 14.95
C ASN A 129 -5.36 -3.88 13.72
N ASN A 130 -5.00 -4.55 12.62
CA ASN A 130 -4.43 -3.90 11.45
C ASN A 130 -5.40 -2.87 10.86
N LEU A 131 -6.63 -3.30 10.51
CA LEU A 131 -7.65 -2.39 9.98
C LEU A 131 -8.01 -1.28 10.97
N HIS A 132 -8.22 -1.62 12.23
CA HIS A 132 -8.58 -0.66 13.26
C HIS A 132 -7.53 0.46 13.38
N THR A 133 -6.25 0.10 13.39
CA THR A 133 -5.17 1.08 13.53
C THR A 133 -5.04 1.98 12.31
N ALA A 134 -5.10 1.41 11.11
CA ALA A 134 -5.05 2.20 9.88
C ALA A 134 -6.23 3.17 9.79
N LEU A 135 -7.45 2.72 10.09
CA LEU A 135 -8.65 3.55 10.11
C LEU A 135 -8.60 4.64 11.17
N ALA A 136 -8.00 4.38 12.34
CA ALA A 136 -7.83 5.38 13.39
C ALA A 136 -7.08 6.62 12.89
N TRP A 137 -6.10 6.45 11.99
CA TRP A 137 -5.42 7.55 11.34
C TRP A 137 -6.16 8.06 10.10
N LEU A 138 -6.56 7.19 9.16
CA LEU A 138 -7.16 7.58 7.89
C LEU A 138 -8.39 8.46 8.05
N ARG A 139 -9.25 8.19 9.06
CA ARG A 139 -10.44 8.98 9.36
C ARG A 139 -10.15 10.40 9.85
N THR A 140 -8.90 10.70 10.26
CA THR A 140 -8.50 12.05 10.67
C THR A 140 -8.20 12.96 9.49
N ILE A 141 -8.04 12.37 8.29
CA ILE A 141 -7.72 13.11 7.07
C ILE A 141 -9.03 13.53 6.38
N PRO A 142 -9.15 14.79 5.95
CA PRO A 142 -10.32 15.25 5.21
C PRO A 142 -10.58 14.37 3.98
N LYS A 143 -11.86 14.03 3.72
CA LYS A 143 -12.25 13.06 2.67
C LYS A 143 -11.75 13.40 1.26
N HIS A 144 -11.53 14.70 0.98
CA HIS A 144 -11.04 15.18 -0.32
C HIS A 144 -9.51 15.17 -0.46
N ILE A 145 -8.78 14.89 0.62
CA ILE A 145 -7.32 14.78 0.58
C ILE A 145 -6.95 13.32 0.36
N PRO A 146 -6.20 12.99 -0.69
CA PRO A 146 -5.69 11.62 -0.88
C PRO A 146 -4.87 11.19 0.33
N ALA A 147 -5.14 10.01 0.87
CA ALA A 147 -4.46 9.51 2.06
C ALA A 147 -4.03 8.07 1.89
N LEU A 148 -2.77 7.79 2.26
CA LEU A 148 -2.17 6.45 2.25
C LEU A 148 -1.58 6.14 3.63
N TYR A 149 -2.07 5.08 4.25
CA TYR A 149 -1.44 4.42 5.38
C TYR A 149 -0.61 3.25 4.87
N CYS A 150 0.62 3.11 5.34
CA CYS A 150 1.45 1.94 5.14
C CYS A 150 2.27 1.66 6.41
N GLY A 151 2.94 0.52 6.49
CA GLY A 151 3.62 0.18 7.71
C GLY A 151 4.81 -0.74 7.54
N ARG A 152 5.45 -0.98 8.68
CA ARG A 152 6.52 -1.94 8.83
C ARG A 152 5.97 -3.36 8.84
N THR A 153 6.70 -4.30 8.25
CA THR A 153 6.38 -5.73 8.29
C THR A 153 7.27 -6.47 9.28
N LYS A 154 6.72 -7.53 9.85
CA LYS A 154 7.43 -8.55 10.63
C LYS A 154 7.73 -9.72 9.69
N LEU A 155 8.99 -10.03 9.49
CA LEU A 155 9.41 -11.13 8.62
C LEU A 155 9.29 -12.46 9.35
N ILE A 156 8.57 -13.42 8.75
CA ILE A 156 8.41 -14.77 9.30
C ILE A 156 8.79 -15.81 8.26
N TYR A 157 9.30 -16.95 8.72
CA TYR A 157 9.42 -18.13 7.86
C TYR A 157 8.07 -18.79 7.59
N GLU A 158 8.03 -19.77 6.70
CA GLU A 158 6.86 -20.62 6.47
C GLU A 158 6.33 -21.28 7.75
N SER A 159 7.22 -21.59 8.68
CA SER A 159 6.86 -22.11 10.00
C SER A 159 6.20 -21.11 10.95
N GLY A 160 6.13 -19.82 10.57
CA GLY A 160 5.65 -18.73 11.43
C GLY A 160 6.70 -18.15 12.37
N ILE A 161 7.91 -18.72 12.40
CA ILE A 161 9.02 -18.23 13.25
C ILE A 161 9.50 -16.88 12.74
N THR A 162 9.66 -15.90 13.64
CA THR A 162 10.16 -14.57 13.30
C THR A 162 11.62 -14.60 12.86
N VAL A 163 11.91 -14.05 11.69
CA VAL A 163 13.26 -13.88 11.13
C VAL A 163 13.82 -12.49 11.46
N GLY A 164 12.93 -11.49 11.47
CA GLY A 164 13.32 -10.09 11.65
C GLY A 164 12.18 -9.14 11.30
N TYR A 165 12.57 -7.97 10.85
CA TYR A 165 11.63 -6.89 10.48
C TYR A 165 12.13 -6.17 9.24
N SER A 166 11.21 -5.60 8.44
CA SER A 166 11.59 -4.68 7.37
C SER A 166 12.31 -3.45 7.95
N PRO A 167 13.07 -2.69 7.16
CA PRO A 167 13.72 -1.48 7.62
C PRO A 167 12.76 -0.53 8.32
N ARG A 168 13.24 0.14 9.38
CA ARG A 168 12.47 1.21 10.02
C ARG A 168 12.81 2.53 9.33
N PHE A 169 11.79 3.18 8.80
CA PHE A 169 11.93 4.50 8.21
C PHE A 169 11.62 5.56 9.27
N CYS A 170 12.60 6.44 9.56
CA CYS A 170 12.49 7.45 10.60
C CYS A 170 12.11 8.86 10.09
N PRO A 171 12.47 9.28 8.85
CA PRO A 171 12.00 10.55 8.32
C PRO A 171 10.51 10.51 8.02
N LEU A 172 9.84 11.65 8.23
CA LEU A 172 8.46 11.83 7.74
C LEU A 172 8.44 11.57 6.22
N PRO A 173 7.39 10.91 5.70
CA PRO A 173 7.25 10.67 4.27
C PRO A 173 7.02 12.01 3.55
N TYR A 174 7.93 12.35 2.64
CA TYR A 174 7.83 13.51 1.75
C TYR A 174 7.87 13.06 0.29
N SER A 175 7.34 13.87 -0.62
CA SER A 175 7.37 13.59 -2.05
C SER A 175 8.78 13.39 -2.59
N SER A 176 9.78 14.14 -2.07
CA SER A 176 11.18 13.93 -2.43
C SER A 176 11.73 12.58 -1.96
N ASN A 177 11.25 12.04 -0.84
CA ASN A 177 11.60 10.69 -0.38
C ASN A 177 10.99 9.64 -1.33
N ALA A 178 9.72 9.80 -1.72
CA ALA A 178 9.05 8.88 -2.64
C ALA A 178 9.81 8.69 -3.96
N LEU A 179 10.53 9.71 -4.43
CA LEU A 179 11.34 9.62 -5.65
C LEU A 179 12.57 8.70 -5.53
N VAL A 180 13.03 8.41 -4.33
CA VAL A 180 14.29 7.66 -4.10
C VAL A 180 14.08 6.35 -3.35
N GLN A 181 12.98 6.20 -2.61
CA GLN A 181 12.78 5.08 -1.70
C GLN A 181 11.31 4.73 -1.51
N ASN A 182 10.97 3.44 -1.63
CA ASN A 182 9.70 2.91 -1.12
C ASN A 182 9.79 2.69 0.39
N ILE A 183 8.74 3.06 1.13
CA ILE A 183 8.68 2.97 2.60
C ILE A 183 7.73 1.89 3.12
N GLY A 184 6.85 1.35 2.27
CA GLY A 184 5.89 0.30 2.66
C GLY A 184 5.62 -0.65 1.50
N GLY A 185 5.44 -1.92 1.79
CA GLY A 185 4.93 -2.89 0.83
C GLY A 185 3.43 -2.75 0.64
N ASP A 186 2.95 -3.17 -0.52
CA ASP A 186 1.54 -3.20 -0.90
C ASP A 186 0.65 -3.88 0.15
N ASN A 187 1.11 -5.00 0.69
CA ASN A 187 0.43 -5.77 1.74
C ASN A 187 0.17 -5.01 3.06
N THR A 188 0.77 -3.82 3.21
CA THR A 188 0.53 -2.94 4.36
C THR A 188 -0.29 -1.70 4.02
N MET A 189 -0.64 -1.51 2.74
CA MET A 189 -1.25 -0.28 2.25
C MET A 189 -2.75 -0.25 2.44
N LEU A 190 -3.24 0.80 3.11
CA LEU A 190 -4.65 1.17 3.14
C LEU A 190 -4.79 2.64 2.71
N PHE A 191 -5.84 2.95 1.96
CA PHE A 191 -6.05 4.28 1.41
C PHE A 191 -7.54 4.67 1.35
N ASN A 192 -7.81 5.98 1.28
CA ASN A 192 -9.16 6.50 1.21
C ASN A 192 -9.68 6.62 -0.24
N GLN A 193 -10.95 7.01 -0.39
CA GLN A 193 -11.57 7.18 -1.71
C GLN A 193 -10.84 8.22 -2.57
N ALA A 194 -10.40 9.36 -2.01
CA ALA A 194 -9.68 10.37 -2.79
C ALA A 194 -8.35 9.87 -3.36
N ALA A 195 -7.63 9.00 -2.61
CA ALA A 195 -6.45 8.33 -3.15
C ALA A 195 -6.81 7.32 -4.24
N ARG A 196 -7.93 6.58 -4.07
CA ARG A 196 -8.41 5.66 -5.10
C ARG A 196 -8.82 6.39 -6.37
N ASP A 197 -9.46 7.55 -6.25
CA ASP A 197 -9.85 8.37 -7.42
C ASP A 197 -8.62 8.75 -8.26
N LEU A 198 -7.51 9.12 -7.63
CA LEU A 198 -6.22 9.34 -8.30
C LEU A 198 -5.71 8.08 -9.01
N LEU A 199 -5.82 6.92 -8.37
CA LEU A 199 -5.40 5.65 -8.97
C LEU A 199 -6.29 5.27 -10.15
N GLN A 200 -7.59 5.53 -10.07
CA GLN A 200 -8.54 5.32 -11.17
C GLN A 200 -8.26 6.26 -12.35
N GLU A 201 -7.93 7.53 -12.08
CA GLU A 201 -7.55 8.50 -13.12
C GLU A 201 -6.25 8.09 -13.82
N ALA A 202 -5.29 7.56 -13.08
CA ALA A 202 -4.03 7.05 -13.62
C ALA A 202 -4.21 5.78 -14.45
N GLY A 203 -5.26 4.97 -14.16
CA GLY A 203 -5.59 3.75 -14.87
C GLY A 203 -4.75 2.54 -14.43
N ASP A 204 -5.00 1.40 -15.07
CA ASP A 204 -4.36 0.11 -14.76
C ASP A 204 -3.20 -0.25 -15.70
N ASN A 205 -2.94 0.56 -16.72
CA ASN A 205 -1.87 0.31 -17.68
C ASN A 205 -0.50 0.80 -17.17
N LEU A 206 -0.14 0.27 -16.00
CA LEU A 206 1.05 0.69 -15.26
C LEU A 206 2.32 0.11 -15.88
N ILE A 207 3.27 0.99 -16.24
CA ILE A 207 4.63 0.64 -16.62
C ILE A 207 5.58 1.08 -15.49
N ALA A 208 5.48 0.41 -14.35
CA ALA A 208 6.32 0.66 -13.19
C ALA A 208 6.96 -0.64 -12.69
N PRO A 209 8.14 -0.58 -12.07
CA PRO A 209 8.81 -1.76 -11.53
C PRO A 209 8.10 -2.33 -10.28
N SER A 210 7.25 -1.52 -9.64
CA SER A 210 6.58 -1.85 -8.39
C SER A 210 5.37 -0.93 -8.24
N HIS A 211 4.18 -1.52 -8.12
CA HIS A 211 2.92 -0.79 -8.01
C HIS A 211 2.78 -0.05 -6.67
N ASP A 212 3.31 -0.62 -5.58
CA ASP A 212 3.32 -0.03 -4.25
C ASP A 212 4.18 1.25 -4.20
N TRP A 213 5.37 1.22 -4.81
CA TRP A 213 6.21 2.41 -4.89
C TRP A 213 5.57 3.50 -5.77
N TRP A 214 4.96 3.10 -6.88
CA TRP A 214 4.25 4.02 -7.76
C TRP A 214 3.08 4.72 -7.05
N VAL A 215 2.27 3.98 -6.28
CA VAL A 215 1.18 4.56 -5.49
C VAL A 215 1.69 5.55 -4.46
N TYR A 216 2.79 5.23 -3.77
CA TYR A 216 3.42 6.16 -2.84
C TYR A 216 3.88 7.45 -3.54
N GLN A 217 4.47 7.34 -4.74
CA GLN A 217 4.88 8.52 -5.53
C GLN A 217 3.68 9.33 -5.99
N LEU A 218 2.64 8.68 -6.53
CA LEU A 218 1.45 9.35 -7.04
C LEU A 218 0.74 10.13 -5.94
N ILE A 219 0.42 9.49 -4.82
CA ILE A 219 -0.31 10.13 -3.72
C ILE A 219 0.53 11.25 -3.07
N SER A 220 1.82 11.02 -2.82
CA SER A 220 2.68 12.07 -2.25
C SER A 220 2.92 13.22 -3.22
N GLY A 221 3.04 12.95 -4.52
CA GLY A 221 3.18 13.96 -5.57
C GLY A 221 1.94 14.83 -5.75
N ALA A 222 0.76 14.28 -5.51
CA ALA A 222 -0.51 15.02 -5.50
C ALA A 222 -0.76 15.81 -4.19
N GLY A 223 0.21 15.90 -3.30
CA GLY A 223 0.05 16.59 -2.01
C GLY A 223 -0.77 15.81 -0.99
N GLY A 224 -0.94 14.51 -1.20
CA GLY A 224 -1.68 13.63 -0.30
C GLY A 224 -0.98 13.38 1.04
N ALA A 225 -1.75 12.94 2.02
CA ALA A 225 -1.27 12.60 3.35
C ALA A 225 -0.75 11.16 3.36
N ILE A 226 0.48 10.98 3.86
CA ILE A 226 1.11 9.65 3.99
C ILE A 226 1.43 9.38 5.45
N HIS A 227 1.07 8.19 5.94
CA HIS A 227 1.44 7.71 7.26
C HIS A 227 2.21 6.40 7.16
N TYR A 228 3.36 6.38 7.83
CA TYR A 228 4.14 5.16 8.03
C TYR A 228 4.03 4.71 9.49
N ASP A 229 3.42 3.54 9.72
CA ASP A 229 3.38 2.93 11.06
C ASP A 229 4.68 2.14 11.32
N PRO A 230 5.50 2.54 12.30
CA PRO A 230 6.71 1.80 12.66
C PRO A 230 6.43 0.49 13.40
N GLN A 231 5.18 0.26 13.85
CA GLN A 231 4.80 -1.00 14.49
C GLN A 231 4.39 -2.02 13.43
N PRO A 232 5.03 -3.19 13.37
CA PRO A 232 4.71 -4.19 12.36
C PRO A 232 3.35 -4.83 12.64
N ARG A 233 2.42 -4.68 11.68
CA ARG A 233 1.06 -5.24 11.78
C ARG A 233 0.78 -6.33 10.76
N VAL A 234 1.74 -6.58 9.89
CA VAL A 234 1.68 -7.64 8.89
C VAL A 234 2.89 -8.54 9.05
N PRO A 235 2.71 -9.75 9.61
CA PRO A 235 3.64 -10.86 9.44
C PRO A 235 3.77 -11.22 7.96
N TYR A 236 4.88 -10.78 7.33
CA TYR A 236 5.22 -11.02 5.94
C TYR A 236 6.01 -12.32 5.81
N ARG A 237 5.46 -13.27 5.07
CA ARG A 237 6.02 -14.61 4.93
C ARG A 237 7.18 -14.64 3.94
N GLN A 238 8.26 -15.31 4.32
CA GLN A 238 9.41 -15.55 3.48
C GLN A 238 9.39 -17.01 3.03
N HIS A 239 9.24 -17.25 1.73
CA HIS A 239 9.32 -18.56 1.10
C HIS A 239 9.96 -18.45 -0.29
N ASP A 240 10.32 -19.57 -0.89
CA ASP A 240 11.04 -19.59 -2.17
C ASP A 240 10.22 -19.03 -3.36
N GLY A 241 8.90 -18.96 -3.21
CA GLY A 241 7.98 -18.40 -4.20
C GLY A 241 7.84 -16.86 -4.16
N ASN A 242 8.45 -16.16 -3.20
CA ASN A 242 8.33 -14.71 -3.12
C ASN A 242 9.00 -14.03 -4.31
N LEU A 243 8.21 -13.32 -5.13
CA LEU A 243 8.69 -12.57 -6.30
C LEU A 243 9.62 -11.41 -5.88
N VAL A 244 9.38 -10.84 -4.70
CA VAL A 244 10.20 -9.78 -4.11
C VAL A 244 10.60 -10.21 -2.71
N GLY A 245 11.83 -10.72 -2.55
CA GLY A 245 12.37 -11.13 -1.25
C GLY A 245 12.60 -9.94 -0.31
N SER A 246 12.64 -10.19 1.01
CA SER A 246 12.92 -9.16 2.00
C SER A 246 14.28 -8.51 1.76
N ASN A 247 14.32 -7.18 1.85
CA ASN A 247 15.54 -6.36 1.65
C ASN A 247 16.58 -6.51 2.78
N SER A 248 16.50 -7.54 3.59
CA SER A 248 17.38 -7.75 4.75
C SER A 248 18.77 -8.31 4.41
N ASN A 249 18.95 -8.87 3.21
CA ASN A 249 20.23 -9.47 2.81
C ASN A 249 21.19 -8.45 2.18
N TRP A 250 22.45 -8.46 2.64
CA TRP A 250 23.56 -7.69 2.05
C TRP A 250 23.71 -7.92 0.53
N SER A 251 23.39 -9.12 0.05
CA SER A 251 23.39 -9.47 -1.37
C SER A 251 22.33 -8.67 -2.17
N ALA A 252 21.13 -8.48 -1.62
CA ALA A 252 20.08 -7.66 -2.24
C ALA A 252 20.48 -6.18 -2.27
N ARG A 253 21.15 -5.67 -1.21
CA ARG A 253 21.74 -4.32 -1.20
C ARG A 253 22.83 -4.16 -2.25
N PHE A 254 23.67 -5.17 -2.42
CA PHE A 254 24.74 -5.17 -3.43
C PHE A 254 24.19 -5.28 -4.86
N GLN A 255 23.14 -6.06 -5.08
CA GLN A 255 22.45 -6.11 -6.36
C GLN A 255 21.76 -4.78 -6.70
N ARG A 256 21.16 -4.08 -5.73
CA ARG A 256 20.59 -2.73 -5.94
C ARG A 256 21.67 -1.72 -6.30
N LEU A 257 22.78 -1.69 -5.58
CA LEU A 257 23.94 -0.87 -5.94
C LEU A 257 24.41 -1.16 -7.37
N ARG A 258 24.54 -2.43 -7.76
CA ARG A 258 24.86 -2.82 -9.13
C ARG A 258 23.81 -2.38 -10.15
N THR A 259 22.54 -2.41 -9.79
CA THR A 259 21.42 -1.99 -10.66
C THR A 259 21.40 -0.47 -10.84
N VAL A 260 21.71 0.28 -9.78
CA VAL A 260 21.92 1.75 -9.85
C VAL A 260 23.10 2.09 -10.76
N PHE A 261 24.25 1.42 -10.59
CA PHE A 261 25.44 1.62 -11.44
C PHE A 261 25.23 1.18 -12.90
N LYS A 262 24.30 0.25 -13.18
CA LYS A 262 23.96 -0.18 -14.54
C LYS A 262 22.90 0.71 -15.24
N GLY A 263 22.51 1.82 -14.63
CA GLY A 263 21.55 2.77 -15.21
C GLY A 263 20.09 2.30 -15.22
N ARG A 264 19.77 1.06 -14.79
CA ARG A 264 18.38 0.56 -14.75
C ARG A 264 17.48 1.39 -13.82
N PHE A 265 18.03 1.83 -12.70
CA PHE A 265 17.31 2.69 -11.76
C PHE A 265 16.95 4.05 -12.35
N TYR A 266 17.81 4.61 -13.20
CA TYR A 266 17.55 5.84 -13.92
C TYR A 266 16.41 5.70 -14.94
N HIS A 267 16.40 4.59 -15.69
CA HIS A 267 15.29 4.30 -16.62
C HIS A 267 13.96 4.06 -15.91
N TRP A 268 13.96 3.37 -14.77
CA TRP A 268 12.76 3.18 -13.96
C TRP A 268 12.20 4.52 -13.46
N ARG A 269 13.05 5.37 -12.88
CA ARG A 269 12.63 6.71 -12.42
C ARG A 269 12.07 7.58 -13.53
N LEU A 270 12.60 7.52 -14.73
CA LEU A 270 12.07 8.24 -15.88
C LEU A 270 10.69 7.71 -16.29
N ASN A 271 10.49 6.40 -16.29
CA ASN A 271 9.20 5.79 -16.60
C ASN A 271 8.17 6.18 -15.54
N ASP A 272 8.51 6.11 -14.25
CA ASP A 272 7.62 6.49 -13.14
C ASP A 272 7.20 7.98 -13.26
N ILE A 273 8.15 8.89 -13.53
CA ILE A 273 7.87 10.31 -13.73
C ILE A 273 6.98 10.53 -14.97
N MET A 274 7.23 9.81 -16.06
CA MET A 274 6.43 9.92 -17.28
C MET A 274 5.02 9.35 -17.10
N THR A 275 4.86 8.31 -16.29
CA THR A 275 3.57 7.69 -16.00
C THR A 275 2.71 8.56 -15.06
N THR A 276 3.34 9.25 -14.10
CA THR A 276 2.63 10.10 -13.12
C THR A 276 2.35 11.52 -13.63
N ARG A 277 3.10 12.03 -14.62
CA ARG A 277 2.91 13.39 -15.16
C ARG A 277 1.52 13.71 -15.69
N PRO A 278 0.81 12.82 -16.40
CA PRO A 278 -0.52 13.13 -16.91
C PRO A 278 -1.57 13.37 -15.82
N THR A 279 -1.39 12.77 -14.65
CA THR A 279 -2.32 12.84 -13.51
C THR A 279 -2.02 14.00 -12.55
N LEU A 280 -0.83 14.60 -12.62
CA LEU A 280 -0.46 15.74 -11.79
C LEU A 280 -0.72 17.06 -12.52
N SER A 281 -1.62 17.90 -11.97
CA SER A 281 -1.81 19.25 -12.48
C SER A 281 -0.52 20.06 -12.36
N ALA A 282 -0.25 20.91 -13.36
CA ALA A 282 0.92 21.80 -13.32
C ALA A 282 0.95 22.77 -12.10
N LYS A 283 -0.19 22.92 -11.40
CA LYS A 283 -0.29 23.71 -10.15
C LYS A 283 0.21 22.94 -8.93
N ASP A 284 0.24 21.61 -8.99
CA ASP A 284 0.61 20.76 -7.85
C ASP A 284 2.11 20.43 -7.84
N LEU A 285 2.83 20.78 -8.92
CA LEU A 285 4.27 20.64 -9.06
C LEU A 285 5.01 21.85 -8.46
N SER A 286 4.80 22.17 -7.20
CA SER A 286 5.62 23.14 -6.45
C SER A 286 6.98 22.57 -6.00
N VAL A 287 7.38 21.42 -6.50
CA VAL A 287 8.71 20.84 -6.29
C VAL A 287 9.63 21.39 -7.39
N PRO A 288 10.69 22.15 -7.06
CA PRO A 288 11.68 22.55 -8.05
C PRO A 288 12.30 21.28 -8.65
N LEU A 289 12.10 21.09 -9.95
CA LEU A 289 12.84 20.10 -10.74
C LEU A 289 14.32 20.54 -10.77
N PHE A 290 15.10 20.09 -9.78
CA PHE A 290 16.54 20.11 -9.86
C PHE A 290 17.01 19.07 -10.91
N LEU A 291 16.77 19.39 -12.17
CA LEU A 291 17.40 18.74 -13.32
C LEU A 291 18.47 19.68 -13.85
N ASP A 292 19.46 20.04 -13.02
CA ASP A 292 20.74 20.51 -13.51
C ASP A 292 21.58 19.29 -13.88
N ALA A 293 21.40 18.83 -15.12
CA ALA A 293 22.15 17.71 -15.70
C ALA A 293 23.62 18.10 -16.01
N GLU A 294 24.07 19.32 -15.71
CA GLU A 294 25.39 19.84 -16.09
C GLU A 294 26.44 19.86 -14.96
N ARG A 295 26.14 19.25 -13.78
CA ARG A 295 27.10 19.27 -12.66
C ARG A 295 27.79 17.94 -12.35
N PHE A 296 27.73 16.98 -13.26
CA PHE A 296 28.54 15.75 -13.18
C PHE A 296 29.14 15.38 -14.54
N SER A 297 29.99 16.24 -15.02
CA SER A 297 31.04 15.90 -15.98
C SER A 297 32.40 15.89 -15.27
#